data_c46333a3358f3ee78b269d315c4eb285
#
_entry.id   c46333a3358f3ee78b269d315c4eb285
#
_cell.length_a   1.000
_cell.length_b   1.000
_cell.length_c   1.000
_cell.angle_alpha   90.00
_cell.angle_beta   90.00
_cell.angle_gamma   90.00
#
_symmetry.space_group_name_H-M   'P 1'
#
loop_
_entity.id
_entity.type
_entity.pdbx_description
1 polymer ?
#
loop_
_entity_poly.entity_id
_entity_poly.type
_entity_poly.pdbx_seq_one_letter_code
_entity_poly.pdbx_strand_id
1 'polypeptide(L)'
;ELARDVAAVIDHFGGGPAAVIGHDWGAPVAWHSALRFPGRIHAVGSLSVPHAARAPAPPLELMRNAAGPEFVHFVDDFQEPGLIEAEFERNVRDSLLGFIWAISGDAPRDERFKPIQRGKRFLDSLTVPAAPPLWLTDHDLETYAAAFRHSGFRGGLNWYRNVNRNWEQAADLADAVVAQPALFVTGSRDPA
;
A
#
# COMPACT_ATOMS: atom_id res chain seq x y z
N GLU A 1 15.13 2.24 -4.99
CA GLU A 1 15.26 3.70 -5.03
C GLU A 1 14.79 4.31 -3.71
N LEU A 2 13.53 4.16 -3.29
CA LEU A 2 13.00 4.77 -2.05
C LEU A 2 13.81 4.48 -0.79
N ALA A 3 14.39 3.28 -0.65
CA ALA A 3 15.28 2.98 0.47
C ALA A 3 16.58 3.82 0.42
N ARG A 4 17.05 4.21 -0.77
CA ARG A 4 18.19 5.14 -0.92
C ARG A 4 17.80 6.56 -0.55
N ASP A 5 16.58 6.97 -0.90
CA ASP A 5 16.05 8.27 -0.52
C ASP A 5 15.95 8.39 1.02
N VAL A 6 15.50 7.33 1.71
CA VAL A 6 15.52 7.27 3.18
C VAL A 6 16.94 7.43 3.72
N ALA A 7 17.95 6.73 3.15
CA ALA A 7 19.33 6.87 3.57
C ALA A 7 19.86 8.28 3.32
N ALA A 8 19.51 8.91 2.19
CA ALA A 8 19.89 10.29 1.88
C ALA A 8 19.26 11.30 2.85
N VAL A 9 18.01 11.08 3.26
CA VAL A 9 17.37 11.91 4.29
C VAL A 9 18.10 11.78 5.63
N ILE A 10 18.47 10.57 6.03
CA ILE A 10 19.27 10.35 7.24
C ILE A 10 20.62 11.10 7.15
N ASP A 11 21.29 11.02 6.02
CA ASP A 11 22.56 11.75 5.78
C ASP A 11 22.40 13.27 5.86
N HIS A 12 21.31 13.79 5.30
CA HIS A 12 21.01 15.22 5.37
C HIS A 12 20.84 15.71 6.82
N PHE A 13 20.31 14.88 7.72
CA PHE A 13 20.17 15.22 9.14
C PHE A 13 21.35 14.78 10.02
N GLY A 14 22.53 14.60 9.45
CA GLY A 14 23.78 14.37 10.19
C GLY A 14 24.34 12.95 10.11
N GLY A 15 23.69 12.04 9.39
CA GLY A 15 24.23 10.71 9.04
C GLY A 15 24.36 9.71 10.19
N GLY A 16 23.86 10.01 11.38
CA GLY A 16 23.85 9.10 12.52
C GLY A 16 22.84 7.97 12.35
N PRO A 17 23.00 6.87 13.10
CA PRO A 17 22.05 5.77 13.07
C PRO A 17 20.64 6.24 13.43
N ALA A 18 19.64 5.86 12.62
CA ALA A 18 18.24 6.26 12.78
C ALA A 18 17.32 5.06 12.98
N ALA A 19 16.20 5.26 13.67
CA ALA A 19 15.06 4.35 13.62
C ALA A 19 14.16 4.74 12.44
N VAL A 20 13.73 3.77 11.63
CA VAL A 20 12.83 4.00 10.51
C VAL A 20 11.53 3.27 10.77
N ILE A 21 10.41 4.00 10.68
CA ILE A 21 9.06 3.45 10.87
C ILE A 21 8.27 3.68 9.59
N GLY A 22 7.65 2.64 9.07
CA GLY A 22 6.81 2.70 7.87
C GLY A 22 5.40 2.17 8.12
N HIS A 23 4.42 2.75 7.45
CA HIS A 23 3.04 2.29 7.44
C HIS A 23 2.62 1.93 6.02
N ASP A 24 1.81 0.89 5.84
CA ASP A 24 1.32 0.42 4.54
C ASP A 24 2.49 0.23 3.54
N TRP A 25 2.48 0.86 2.36
CA TRP A 25 3.61 0.83 1.42
C TRP A 25 4.93 1.39 1.98
N GLY A 26 4.87 2.24 2.99
CA GLY A 26 6.06 2.69 3.72
C GLY A 26 6.73 1.59 4.53
N ALA A 27 6.01 0.55 4.94
CA ALA A 27 6.58 -0.57 5.69
C ALA A 27 7.58 -1.39 4.85
N PRO A 28 7.29 -1.84 3.61
CA PRO A 28 8.30 -2.43 2.72
C PRO A 28 9.51 -1.52 2.49
N VAL A 29 9.31 -0.20 2.40
CA VAL A 29 10.42 0.76 2.29
C VAL A 29 11.28 0.73 3.54
N ALA A 30 10.68 0.75 4.74
CA ALA A 30 11.41 0.67 6.00
C ALA A 30 12.20 -0.64 6.13
N TRP A 31 11.58 -1.79 5.82
CA TRP A 31 12.23 -3.10 5.82
C TRP A 31 13.40 -3.17 4.85
N HIS A 32 13.22 -2.75 3.60
CA HIS A 32 14.29 -2.72 2.61
C HIS A 32 15.39 -1.72 2.96
N SER A 33 15.06 -0.62 3.65
CA SER A 33 16.05 0.32 4.13
C SER A 33 16.94 -0.32 5.21
N ALA A 34 16.35 -1.05 6.16
CA ALA A 34 17.09 -1.77 7.19
C ALA A 34 18.01 -2.85 6.59
N LEU A 35 17.54 -3.59 5.58
CA LEU A 35 18.33 -4.61 4.90
C LEU A 35 19.48 -4.03 4.08
N ARG A 36 19.25 -2.92 3.35
CA ARG A 36 20.25 -2.33 2.44
C ARG A 36 21.25 -1.41 3.12
N PHE A 37 20.86 -0.79 4.24
CA PHE A 37 21.66 0.21 4.94
C PHE A 37 21.77 -0.08 6.45
N PRO A 38 22.25 -1.29 6.83
CA PRO A 38 22.29 -1.70 8.24
C PRO A 38 23.17 -0.79 9.12
N GLY A 39 24.17 -0.12 8.55
CA GLY A 39 25.00 0.86 9.26
C GLY A 39 24.34 2.23 9.50
N ARG A 40 23.22 2.52 8.81
CA ARG A 40 22.45 3.76 8.93
C ARG A 40 21.18 3.59 9.74
N ILE A 41 20.68 2.37 9.86
CA ILE A 41 19.41 2.06 10.50
C ILE A 41 19.67 1.10 11.66
N HIS A 42 19.44 1.58 12.87
CA HIS A 42 19.66 0.80 14.09
C HIS A 42 18.38 0.13 14.61
N ALA A 43 17.20 0.55 14.16
CA ALA A 43 15.92 -0.06 14.50
C ALA A 43 14.91 0.15 13.37
N VAL A 44 13.98 -0.77 13.21
CA VAL A 44 12.91 -0.68 12.21
C VAL A 44 11.55 -0.96 12.84
N GLY A 45 10.55 -0.16 12.46
CA GLY A 45 9.16 -0.38 12.83
C GLY A 45 8.26 -0.47 11.63
N SER A 46 7.21 -1.26 11.71
CA SER A 46 6.17 -1.27 10.69
C SER A 46 4.77 -1.34 11.28
N LEU A 47 3.86 -0.68 10.56
CA LEU A 47 2.44 -0.62 10.88
C LEU A 47 1.67 -1.25 9.73
N SER A 48 0.74 -2.14 10.04
CA SER A 48 -0.13 -2.90 9.14
C SER A 48 0.58 -3.96 8.30
N VAL A 49 1.72 -3.67 7.67
CA VAL A 49 2.42 -4.60 6.77
C VAL A 49 3.68 -5.17 7.42
N PRO A 50 3.71 -6.49 7.73
CA PRO A 50 4.87 -7.13 8.34
C PRO A 50 6.04 -7.27 7.36
N HIS A 51 7.22 -7.64 7.89
CA HIS A 51 8.30 -8.14 7.05
C HIS A 51 7.88 -9.42 6.33
N ALA A 52 8.13 -9.48 5.05
CA ALA A 52 7.95 -10.68 4.26
C ALA A 52 9.25 -11.03 3.52
N ALA A 53 9.60 -12.31 3.50
CA ALA A 53 10.66 -12.80 2.64
C ALA A 53 10.31 -12.57 1.17
N ARG A 54 11.31 -12.55 0.30
CA ARG A 54 11.08 -12.41 -1.13
C ARG A 54 10.17 -13.53 -1.65
N ALA A 55 9.10 -13.15 -2.34
CA ALA A 55 8.16 -14.11 -2.91
C ALA A 55 8.86 -15.08 -3.90
N PRO A 56 8.43 -16.35 -3.99
CA PRO A 56 9.07 -17.36 -4.85
C PRO A 56 8.86 -17.11 -6.35
N ALA A 57 7.86 -16.31 -6.72
CA ALA A 57 7.54 -15.92 -8.09
C ALA A 57 7.13 -14.44 -8.14
N PRO A 58 7.04 -13.83 -9.34
CA PRO A 58 6.58 -12.45 -9.49
C PRO A 58 5.25 -12.22 -8.78
N PRO A 59 5.12 -11.16 -7.95
CA PRO A 59 3.91 -10.94 -7.15
C PRO A 59 2.60 -10.90 -7.95
N LEU A 60 2.60 -10.28 -9.14
CA LEU A 60 1.40 -10.24 -9.99
C LEU A 60 0.97 -11.64 -10.46
N GLU A 61 1.92 -12.55 -10.73
CA GLU A 61 1.62 -13.93 -11.08
C GLU A 61 0.94 -14.65 -9.91
N LEU A 62 1.49 -14.51 -8.70
CA LEU A 62 0.91 -15.11 -7.50
C LEU A 62 -0.49 -14.57 -7.20
N MET A 63 -0.69 -13.26 -7.35
CA MET A 63 -1.98 -12.60 -7.16
C MET A 63 -3.03 -13.08 -8.18
N ARG A 64 -2.66 -13.19 -9.46
CA ARG A 64 -3.52 -13.73 -10.51
C ARG A 64 -3.93 -15.19 -10.24
N ASN A 65 -2.96 -16.01 -9.85
CA ASN A 65 -3.21 -17.41 -9.53
C ASN A 65 -4.12 -17.55 -8.30
N ALA A 66 -3.94 -16.71 -7.28
CA ALA A 66 -4.77 -16.70 -6.08
C ALA A 66 -6.19 -16.22 -6.35
N ALA A 67 -6.38 -15.23 -7.25
CA ALA A 67 -7.70 -14.72 -7.61
C ALA A 67 -8.54 -15.74 -8.41
N GLY A 68 -7.87 -16.59 -9.18
CA GLY A 68 -8.54 -17.59 -10.04
C GLY A 68 -9.20 -16.99 -11.29
N PRO A 69 -9.91 -17.82 -12.08
CA PRO A 69 -10.40 -17.39 -13.40
C PRO A 69 -11.57 -16.41 -13.36
N GLU A 70 -12.35 -16.41 -12.30
CA GLU A 70 -13.59 -15.61 -12.20
C GLU A 70 -13.36 -14.20 -11.63
N PHE A 71 -12.22 -14.00 -10.97
CA PHE A 71 -11.92 -12.76 -10.27
C PHE A 71 -10.62 -12.12 -10.75
N VAL A 72 -10.45 -10.85 -10.40
CA VAL A 72 -9.22 -10.07 -10.61
C VAL A 72 -8.77 -9.58 -9.23
N HIS A 73 -7.49 -9.73 -8.94
CA HIS A 73 -6.89 -9.08 -7.79
C HIS A 73 -6.76 -7.58 -8.08
N PHE A 74 -7.13 -6.71 -7.15
CA PHE A 74 -7.14 -5.26 -7.38
C PHE A 74 -5.77 -4.70 -7.84
N VAL A 75 -4.67 -5.26 -7.36
CA VAL A 75 -3.32 -4.87 -7.79
C VAL A 75 -3.11 -5.14 -9.28
N ASP A 76 -3.69 -6.20 -9.83
CA ASP A 76 -3.63 -6.52 -11.27
C ASP A 76 -4.45 -5.51 -12.09
N ASP A 77 -5.62 -5.14 -11.58
CA ASP A 77 -6.48 -4.12 -12.19
C ASP A 77 -5.79 -2.73 -12.22
N PHE A 78 -4.98 -2.43 -11.20
CA PHE A 78 -4.22 -1.18 -11.10
C PHE A 78 -3.04 -1.07 -12.07
N GLN A 79 -2.67 -2.15 -12.77
CA GLN A 79 -1.52 -2.14 -13.67
C GLN A 79 -1.76 -1.29 -14.93
N GLU A 80 -2.98 -1.25 -15.46
CA GLU A 80 -3.29 -0.50 -16.68
C GLU A 80 -3.33 1.01 -16.40
N PRO A 81 -2.39 1.80 -16.99
CA PRO A 81 -2.37 3.23 -16.77
C PRO A 81 -3.61 3.94 -17.33
N GLY A 82 -4.21 4.79 -16.52
CA GLY A 82 -5.38 5.59 -16.90
C GLY A 82 -6.72 4.90 -16.63
N LEU A 83 -6.77 3.58 -16.47
CA LEU A 83 -8.02 2.86 -16.24
C LEU A 83 -8.64 3.23 -14.89
N ILE A 84 -7.92 2.99 -13.82
CA ILE A 84 -8.39 3.25 -12.44
C ILE A 84 -8.37 4.74 -12.12
N GLU A 85 -7.42 5.50 -12.66
CA GLU A 85 -7.42 6.96 -12.56
C GLU A 85 -8.75 7.54 -13.06
N ALA A 86 -9.15 7.18 -14.29
CA ALA A 86 -10.39 7.66 -14.89
C ALA A 86 -11.64 7.21 -14.10
N GLU A 87 -11.59 6.07 -13.46
CA GLU A 87 -12.68 5.57 -12.63
C GLU A 87 -12.81 6.38 -11.33
N PHE A 88 -11.70 6.56 -10.61
CA PHE A 88 -11.65 7.28 -9.34
C PHE A 88 -11.95 8.79 -9.49
N GLU A 89 -11.50 9.39 -10.60
CA GLU A 89 -11.64 10.82 -10.87
C GLU A 89 -13.07 11.23 -11.24
N ARG A 90 -13.96 10.29 -11.56
CA ARG A 90 -15.38 10.61 -11.81
C ARG A 90 -16.08 11.23 -10.59
N ASN A 91 -15.80 10.70 -9.42
CA ASN A 91 -16.28 11.22 -8.14
C ASN A 91 -15.22 10.94 -7.06
N VAL A 92 -14.24 11.82 -6.98
CA VAL A 92 -13.08 11.67 -6.08
C VAL A 92 -13.50 11.44 -4.63
N ARG A 93 -14.51 12.19 -4.14
CA ARG A 93 -14.97 12.09 -2.76
C ARG A 93 -15.54 10.70 -2.45
N ASP A 94 -16.45 10.22 -3.28
CA ASP A 94 -17.08 8.91 -3.06
C ASP A 94 -16.12 7.76 -3.29
N SER A 95 -15.19 7.89 -4.26
CA SER A 95 -14.12 6.93 -4.48
C SER A 95 -13.23 6.77 -3.25
N LEU A 96 -12.83 7.88 -2.64
CA LEU A 96 -12.05 7.88 -1.41
C LEU A 96 -12.85 7.33 -0.23
N LEU A 97 -14.10 7.75 -0.06
CA LEU A 97 -14.96 7.26 1.03
C LEU A 97 -15.16 5.75 0.93
N GLY A 98 -15.51 5.23 -0.25
CA GLY A 98 -15.69 3.79 -0.47
C GLY A 98 -14.41 3.00 -0.23
N PHE A 99 -13.27 3.51 -0.70
CA PHE A 99 -11.98 2.88 -0.49
C PHE A 99 -11.58 2.84 0.99
N ILE A 100 -11.64 3.98 1.68
CA ILE A 100 -11.32 4.10 3.11
C ILE A 100 -12.25 3.21 3.95
N TRP A 101 -13.54 3.18 3.60
CA TRP A 101 -14.50 2.30 4.27
C TRP A 101 -14.15 0.84 4.09
N ALA A 102 -13.87 0.40 2.87
CA ALA A 102 -13.60 -1.00 2.55
C ALA A 102 -12.35 -1.57 3.26
N ILE A 103 -11.37 -0.70 3.59
CA ILE A 103 -10.19 -1.10 4.37
C ILE A 103 -10.34 -0.85 5.87
N SER A 104 -11.45 -0.28 6.31
CA SER A 104 -11.70 -0.03 7.73
C SER A 104 -12.12 -1.29 8.49
N GLY A 105 -11.61 -1.42 9.71
CA GLY A 105 -12.09 -2.44 10.65
C GLY A 105 -13.55 -2.26 11.11
N ASP A 106 -14.15 -1.09 10.88
CA ASP A 106 -15.55 -0.80 11.21
C ASP A 106 -16.52 -1.23 10.11
N ALA A 107 -16.05 -1.41 8.89
CA ALA A 107 -16.86 -1.96 7.81
C ALA A 107 -17.32 -3.40 8.13
N PRO A 108 -18.60 -3.74 7.91
CA PRO A 108 -19.06 -5.11 7.92
C PRO A 108 -18.24 -5.98 6.96
N ARG A 109 -18.11 -7.27 7.25
CA ARG A 109 -17.26 -8.17 6.44
C ARG A 109 -17.65 -8.21 4.97
N ASP A 110 -18.92 -8.07 4.67
CA ASP A 110 -19.47 -8.05 3.31
C ASP A 110 -19.32 -6.72 2.59
N GLU A 111 -18.87 -5.68 3.28
CA GLU A 111 -18.55 -4.37 2.71
C GLU A 111 -17.03 -4.10 2.62
N ARG A 112 -16.20 -5.00 3.16
CA ARG A 112 -14.76 -4.89 3.08
C ARG A 112 -14.25 -5.25 1.68
N PHE A 113 -13.00 -4.95 1.45
CA PHE A 113 -12.29 -5.26 0.20
C PHE A 113 -12.53 -6.71 -0.25
N LYS A 114 -12.98 -6.89 -1.49
CA LYS A 114 -13.26 -8.19 -2.10
C LYS A 114 -12.50 -8.33 -3.41
N PRO A 115 -12.23 -9.56 -3.87
CA PRO A 115 -11.80 -9.78 -5.23
C PRO A 115 -12.83 -9.20 -6.22
N ILE A 116 -12.35 -8.55 -7.26
CA ILE A 116 -13.19 -7.93 -8.28
C ILE A 116 -13.67 -9.01 -9.23
N GLN A 117 -14.96 -9.15 -9.41
CA GLN A 117 -15.50 -10.07 -10.42
C GLN A 117 -15.03 -9.63 -11.82
N ARG A 118 -14.49 -10.55 -12.59
CA ARG A 118 -13.98 -10.26 -13.94
C ARG A 118 -15.04 -9.58 -14.81
N GLY A 119 -14.66 -8.48 -15.47
CA GLY A 119 -15.56 -7.66 -16.26
C GLY A 119 -16.37 -6.61 -15.49
N LYS A 120 -16.22 -6.56 -14.17
CA LYS A 120 -16.72 -5.45 -13.33
C LYS A 120 -15.63 -4.40 -13.11
N ARG A 121 -16.03 -3.17 -12.81
CA ARG A 121 -15.11 -2.09 -12.44
C ARG A 121 -14.70 -2.23 -10.98
N PHE A 122 -13.55 -1.68 -10.64
CA PHE A 122 -13.05 -1.67 -9.27
C PHE A 122 -14.05 -1.00 -8.30
N LEU A 123 -14.56 0.19 -8.63
CA LEU A 123 -15.52 0.90 -7.77
C LEU A 123 -16.86 0.16 -7.60
N ASP A 124 -17.26 -0.69 -8.55
CA ASP A 124 -18.46 -1.51 -8.40
C ASP A 124 -18.31 -2.59 -7.31
N SER A 125 -17.07 -2.86 -6.88
CA SER A 125 -16.77 -3.79 -5.78
C SER A 125 -16.79 -3.11 -4.39
N LEU A 126 -16.84 -1.79 -4.34
CA LEU A 126 -16.83 -1.02 -3.11
C LEU A 126 -18.24 -0.61 -2.68
N THR A 127 -18.46 -0.58 -1.37
CA THR A 127 -19.64 0.06 -0.77
C THR A 127 -19.27 1.48 -0.36
N VAL A 128 -20.02 2.46 -0.86
CA VAL A 128 -19.92 3.84 -0.39
C VAL A 128 -20.96 4.05 0.71
N PRO A 129 -20.58 4.24 1.97
CA PRO A 129 -21.56 4.45 3.04
C PRO A 129 -22.27 5.79 2.86
N ALA A 130 -23.50 5.89 3.37
CA ALA A 130 -24.33 7.10 3.25
C ALA A 130 -23.72 8.32 3.98
N ALA A 131 -22.87 8.08 4.97
CA ALA A 131 -22.10 9.10 5.70
C ALA A 131 -20.72 8.54 6.06
N PRO A 132 -19.71 9.41 6.22
CA PRO A 132 -18.41 8.99 6.73
C PRO A 132 -18.53 8.39 8.14
N PRO A 133 -17.65 7.44 8.52
CA PRO A 133 -17.59 6.92 9.89
C PRO A 133 -17.20 8.03 10.87
N LEU A 134 -17.52 7.86 12.17
CA LEU A 134 -17.36 8.89 13.19
C LEU A 134 -15.91 9.43 13.34
N TRP A 135 -14.92 8.63 12.99
CA TRP A 135 -13.49 9.00 13.05
C TRP A 135 -12.98 9.72 11.77
N LEU A 136 -13.81 9.83 10.73
CA LEU A 136 -13.50 10.56 9.49
C LEU A 136 -14.56 11.64 9.29
N THR A 137 -14.24 12.90 9.60
CA THR A 137 -15.19 14.00 9.41
C THR A 137 -15.39 14.33 7.93
N ASP A 138 -16.50 14.98 7.58
CA ASP A 138 -16.70 15.51 6.23
C ASP A 138 -15.59 16.49 5.82
N HIS A 139 -15.06 17.25 6.77
CA HIS A 139 -13.93 18.15 6.54
C HIS A 139 -12.65 17.38 6.18
N ASP A 140 -12.33 16.30 6.88
CA ASP A 140 -11.17 15.47 6.59
C ASP A 140 -11.30 14.83 5.20
N LEU A 141 -12.45 14.27 4.90
CA LEU A 141 -12.73 13.64 3.61
C LEU A 141 -12.63 14.66 2.46
N GLU A 142 -13.15 15.88 2.65
CA GLU A 142 -13.03 16.93 1.64
C GLU A 142 -11.59 17.42 1.47
N THR A 143 -10.82 17.45 2.55
CA THR A 143 -9.37 17.76 2.50
C THR A 143 -8.63 16.72 1.63
N TYR A 144 -8.91 15.44 1.84
CA TYR A 144 -8.35 14.38 0.99
C TYR A 144 -8.82 14.51 -0.45
N ALA A 145 -10.13 14.72 -0.66
CA ALA A 145 -10.69 14.86 -2.00
C ALA A 145 -10.09 16.04 -2.76
N ALA A 146 -9.88 17.17 -2.10
CA ALA A 146 -9.23 18.35 -2.69
C ALA A 146 -7.78 18.05 -3.09
N ALA A 147 -7.03 17.36 -2.24
CA ALA A 147 -5.66 16.95 -2.55
C ALA A 147 -5.61 16.01 -3.78
N PHE A 148 -6.49 15.01 -3.84
CA PHE A 148 -6.53 14.08 -4.97
C PHE A 148 -7.10 14.69 -6.26
N ARG A 149 -8.02 15.66 -6.18
CA ARG A 149 -8.43 16.44 -7.37
C ARG A 149 -7.27 17.23 -7.96
N HIS A 150 -6.36 17.70 -7.11
CA HIS A 150 -5.17 18.43 -7.55
C HIS A 150 -4.07 17.51 -8.10
N SER A 151 -3.74 16.42 -7.39
CA SER A 151 -2.62 15.54 -7.75
C SER A 151 -3.00 14.41 -8.71
N GLY A 152 -4.28 14.06 -8.80
CA GLY A 152 -4.74 12.81 -9.39
C GLY A 152 -4.35 11.58 -8.56
N PHE A 153 -4.75 10.40 -9.02
CA PHE A 153 -4.48 9.12 -8.37
C PHE A 153 -3.22 8.41 -8.87
N ARG A 154 -2.63 8.87 -9.97
CA ARG A 154 -1.51 8.21 -10.64
C ARG A 154 -0.31 7.95 -9.72
N GLY A 155 0.02 8.92 -8.86
CA GLY A 155 1.14 8.79 -7.91
C GLY A 155 0.96 7.60 -6.97
N GLY A 156 -0.22 7.48 -6.35
CA GLY A 156 -0.58 6.36 -5.49
C GLY A 156 -0.61 5.02 -6.22
N LEU A 157 -1.21 4.97 -7.40
CA LEU A 157 -1.30 3.75 -8.21
C LEU A 157 0.06 3.24 -8.69
N ASN A 158 1.03 4.13 -8.89
CA ASN A 158 2.38 3.74 -9.30
C ASN A 158 3.12 2.88 -8.24
N TRP A 159 2.74 2.93 -6.97
CA TRP A 159 3.26 2.01 -5.97
C TRP A 159 2.95 0.55 -6.34
N TYR A 160 1.72 0.29 -6.74
CA TYR A 160 1.26 -1.03 -7.17
C TYR A 160 1.83 -1.46 -8.52
N ARG A 161 2.07 -0.51 -9.45
CA ARG A 161 2.64 -0.79 -10.79
C ARG A 161 4.10 -1.22 -10.76
N ASN A 162 4.79 -0.99 -9.65
CA ASN A 162 6.19 -1.37 -9.50
C ASN A 162 6.40 -2.70 -8.74
N VAL A 163 5.35 -3.45 -8.38
CA VAL A 163 5.50 -4.65 -7.53
C VAL A 163 6.43 -5.70 -8.14
N ASN A 164 6.30 -6.02 -9.44
CA ASN A 164 7.18 -6.97 -10.11
C ASN A 164 8.61 -6.43 -10.25
N ARG A 165 8.76 -5.16 -10.64
CA ARG A 165 10.07 -4.51 -10.73
C ARG A 165 10.78 -4.46 -9.38
N ASN A 166 10.05 -4.17 -8.31
CA ASN A 166 10.61 -4.19 -6.95
C ASN A 166 11.06 -5.60 -6.55
N TRP A 167 10.29 -6.63 -6.92
CA TRP A 167 10.64 -8.03 -6.69
C TRP A 167 11.91 -8.44 -7.45
N GLU A 168 12.04 -8.04 -8.73
CA GLU A 168 13.24 -8.27 -9.53
C GLU A 168 14.47 -7.60 -8.92
N GLN A 169 14.35 -6.32 -8.54
CA GLN A 169 15.44 -5.52 -7.96
C GLN A 169 15.82 -5.93 -6.54
N ALA A 170 15.04 -6.76 -5.88
CA ALA A 170 15.32 -7.29 -4.55
C ALA A 170 15.86 -8.74 -4.59
N ALA A 171 16.32 -9.22 -5.74
CA ALA A 171 16.84 -10.59 -5.87
C ALA A 171 18.07 -10.84 -4.98
N ASP A 172 18.90 -9.84 -4.79
CA ASP A 172 20.08 -9.84 -3.91
C ASP A 172 19.73 -9.87 -2.41
N LEU A 173 18.48 -9.68 -2.05
CA LEU A 173 17.98 -9.70 -0.68
C LEU A 173 17.17 -10.98 -0.37
N ALA A 174 17.17 -11.99 -1.24
CA ALA A 174 16.32 -13.17 -1.09
C ALA A 174 16.51 -13.90 0.25
N ASP A 175 17.76 -13.97 0.71
CA ASP A 175 18.14 -14.65 1.96
C ASP A 175 18.54 -13.65 3.08
N ALA A 176 18.29 -12.35 2.86
CA ALA A 176 18.69 -11.33 3.81
C ALA A 176 17.75 -11.32 5.04
N VAL A 177 18.36 -11.15 6.21
CA VAL A 177 17.68 -11.13 7.50
C VAL A 177 17.81 -9.75 8.13
N VAL A 178 16.72 -9.23 8.62
CA VAL A 178 16.70 -8.00 9.44
C VAL A 178 17.31 -8.33 10.80
N ALA A 179 18.52 -7.83 11.05
CA ALA A 179 19.24 -8.06 12.29
C ALA A 179 18.99 -6.97 13.36
N GLN A 180 18.42 -5.85 12.95
CA GLN A 180 18.11 -4.74 13.85
C GLN A 180 16.92 -5.07 14.75
N PRO A 181 16.83 -4.46 15.95
CA PRO A 181 15.60 -4.44 16.72
C PRO A 181 14.41 -4.02 15.84
N ALA A 182 13.35 -4.83 15.87
CA ALA A 182 12.21 -4.65 15.00
C ALA A 182 10.90 -4.62 15.81
N LEU A 183 9.98 -3.73 15.40
CA LEU A 183 8.63 -3.63 15.95
C LEU A 183 7.61 -3.79 14.83
N PHE A 184 6.60 -4.63 15.06
CA PHE A 184 5.42 -4.73 14.20
C PHE A 184 4.16 -4.43 15.01
N VAL A 185 3.32 -3.55 14.47
CA VAL A 185 2.02 -3.20 15.06
C VAL A 185 0.95 -3.30 13.99
N THR A 186 -0.14 -3.98 14.29
CA THR A 186 -1.32 -4.04 13.41
C THR A 186 -2.61 -3.97 14.21
N GLY A 187 -3.68 -3.57 13.57
CA GLY A 187 -5.02 -3.61 14.15
C GLY A 187 -5.58 -5.04 14.12
N SER A 188 -6.31 -5.44 15.16
CA SER A 188 -6.95 -6.77 15.20
C SER A 188 -8.01 -6.99 14.11
N ARG A 189 -8.42 -5.93 13.42
CA ARG A 189 -9.40 -5.94 12.31
C ARG A 189 -8.83 -5.39 11.01
N ASP A 190 -7.50 -5.19 10.96
CA ASP A 190 -6.78 -4.76 9.76
C ASP A 190 -6.91 -5.82 8.66
N PRO A 191 -7.30 -5.46 7.43
CA PRO A 191 -7.43 -6.40 6.31
C PRO A 191 -6.11 -6.72 5.62
N ALA A 192 -5.00 -5.99 5.91
CA ALA A 192 -3.67 -6.18 5.31
C ALA A 192 -2.90 -7.35 5.92
#